data_8c124f4e2d27cdc1a8de5aa1f4a4a742
#
_entry.id   8c124f4e2d27cdc1a8de5aa1f4a4a742
#
_cell.length_a   1.000
_cell.length_b   1.000
_cell.length_c   1.000
_cell.angle_alpha   90.00
_cell.angle_beta   90.00
_cell.angle_gamma   90.00
#
_symmetry.space_group_name_H-M   'P 1'
#
loop_
_entity.id
_entity.type
_entity.pdbx_description
1 polymer ?
#
loop_
_entity_poly.entity_id
_entity_poly.type
_entity_poly.pdbx_seq_one_letter_code
_entity_poly.pdbx_strand_id
1 'polypeptide(L)'
;MFARDIGIDLGTANVLIHVKGKGIVLNEPSVLAIDKNTNRVLAVGEEARKMVGRTPGNIVAIRPLKDGVIADFDVTESMLKHFINKLNVKGFLSKPRILICCPTNITSVEQKAIKEAAEKSGGKKIYLEEEPKVAAIGAGMDIFQPSGNMVVDIGGGTTDIAVLSMGDIVTSSSIKMAGDKFDNEILNYIKRKYKLLIGERTSEDIKIQIATVFPGSRKEEIDIRGRDMVSGLPRTITVHSEEIEEALREQVSVIVQAAKSVLERTPPELSADIIDRGVILTGGGALLHGIDLLLAEELKVPVLVAENPMDCVAIGTGIMLDNMDKLPRHKFG
;
A
#
# COMPACT_ATOMS: atom_id res chain seq x y z
N MET A 1 -23.33 -25.03 0.41
CA MET A 1 -22.71 -23.89 1.12
C MET A 1 -22.59 -22.76 0.09
N PHE A 2 -23.10 -21.58 0.37
CA PHE A 2 -22.99 -20.42 -0.53
C PHE A 2 -21.56 -19.87 -0.50
N ALA A 3 -21.08 -19.30 -1.62
CA ALA A 3 -19.80 -18.61 -1.65
C ALA A 3 -19.84 -17.39 -0.70
N ARG A 4 -18.73 -17.11 -0.05
CA ARG A 4 -18.57 -15.92 0.79
C ARG A 4 -17.96 -14.80 -0.03
N ASP A 5 -18.52 -13.60 0.11
CA ASP A 5 -17.98 -12.40 -0.51
C ASP A 5 -16.60 -12.06 0.08
N ILE A 6 -15.72 -11.52 -0.75
CA ILE A 6 -14.34 -11.17 -0.37
C ILE A 6 -14.01 -9.74 -0.78
N GLY A 7 -13.29 -9.06 0.10
CA GLY A 7 -12.64 -7.79 -0.15
C GLY A 7 -11.15 -7.99 -0.36
N ILE A 8 -10.57 -7.37 -1.35
CA ILE A 8 -9.16 -7.47 -1.68
C ILE A 8 -8.55 -6.07 -1.69
N ASP A 9 -7.59 -5.88 -0.81
CA ASP A 9 -6.61 -4.82 -0.93
C ASP A 9 -5.47 -5.36 -1.82
N LEU A 10 -5.44 -4.88 -3.06
CA LEU A 10 -4.47 -5.32 -4.06
C LEU A 10 -3.28 -4.36 -4.10
N GLY A 11 -2.51 -4.33 -3.01
CA GLY A 11 -1.41 -3.41 -2.86
C GLY A 11 -0.14 -3.80 -3.62
N THR A 12 0.69 -2.80 -3.92
CA THR A 12 2.00 -2.99 -4.57
C THR A 12 2.95 -3.84 -3.72
N ALA A 13 2.94 -3.65 -2.40
CA ALA A 13 3.81 -4.39 -1.47
C ALA A 13 3.16 -5.67 -0.96
N ASN A 14 1.92 -5.62 -0.52
CA ASN A 14 1.16 -6.72 0.05
C ASN A 14 -0.23 -6.83 -0.55
N VAL A 15 -0.76 -8.05 -0.57
CA VAL A 15 -2.18 -8.34 -0.81
C VAL A 15 -2.82 -8.74 0.50
N LEU A 16 -3.87 -8.03 0.92
CA LEU A 16 -4.70 -8.41 2.05
C LEU A 16 -6.08 -8.84 1.56
N ILE A 17 -6.61 -9.93 2.14
CA ILE A 17 -7.95 -10.38 1.79
C ILE A 17 -8.79 -10.53 3.04
N HIS A 18 -9.92 -9.82 3.01
CA HIS A 18 -11.00 -9.91 3.98
C HIS A 18 -12.08 -10.85 3.45
N VAL A 19 -12.56 -11.78 4.26
CA VAL A 19 -13.70 -12.65 3.92
C VAL A 19 -14.88 -12.28 4.79
N LYS A 20 -16.04 -12.04 4.17
CA LYS A 20 -17.28 -11.70 4.88
C LYS A 20 -17.60 -12.69 5.98
N GLY A 21 -17.70 -12.20 7.22
CA GLY A 21 -17.92 -12.99 8.43
C GLY A 21 -16.72 -13.75 8.98
N LYS A 22 -15.51 -13.50 8.48
CA LYS A 22 -14.25 -14.08 9.02
C LYS A 22 -13.17 -13.05 9.31
N GLY A 23 -13.30 -11.80 8.84
CA GLY A 23 -12.27 -10.78 8.93
C GLY A 23 -11.14 -10.97 7.91
N ILE A 24 -9.98 -10.37 8.19
CA ILE A 24 -8.77 -10.53 7.37
C ILE A 24 -8.25 -11.96 7.53
N VAL A 25 -8.18 -12.69 6.44
CA VAL A 25 -7.78 -14.10 6.41
C VAL A 25 -6.48 -14.36 5.64
N LEU A 26 -5.98 -13.33 4.93
CA LEU A 26 -4.74 -13.39 4.20
C LEU A 26 -4.05 -12.03 4.24
N ASN A 27 -2.75 -12.04 4.52
CA ASN A 27 -1.83 -10.92 4.36
C ASN A 27 -0.52 -11.50 3.84
N GLU A 28 -0.25 -11.30 2.55
CA GLU A 28 0.88 -11.90 1.87
C GLU A 28 1.58 -10.87 0.98
N PRO A 29 2.90 -10.92 0.83
CA PRO A 29 3.61 -10.07 -0.11
C PRO A 29 3.15 -10.25 -1.56
N SER A 30 3.08 -9.16 -2.31
CA SER A 30 2.75 -9.14 -3.75
C SER A 30 3.95 -9.58 -4.60
N VAL A 31 4.42 -10.82 -4.42
CA VAL A 31 5.62 -11.36 -5.07
C VAL A 31 5.34 -12.78 -5.57
N LEU A 32 5.85 -13.11 -6.77
CA LEU A 32 5.91 -14.47 -7.30
C LEU A 32 7.34 -14.82 -7.70
N ALA A 33 7.70 -16.09 -7.52
CA ALA A 33 8.91 -16.67 -8.10
C ALA A 33 8.54 -17.53 -9.31
N ILE A 34 9.17 -17.26 -10.46
CA ILE A 34 8.87 -17.90 -11.74
C ILE A 34 10.14 -18.48 -12.34
N ASP A 35 10.05 -19.70 -12.87
CA ASP A 35 11.08 -20.28 -13.72
C ASP A 35 10.96 -19.66 -15.13
N LYS A 36 12.00 -18.94 -15.56
CA LYS A 36 12.05 -18.26 -16.87
C LYS A 36 11.97 -19.20 -18.08
N ASN A 37 12.44 -20.43 -17.92
CA ASN A 37 12.51 -21.38 -19.04
C ASN A 37 11.14 -22.02 -19.31
N THR A 38 10.37 -22.25 -18.23
CA THR A 38 9.09 -22.95 -18.31
C THR A 38 7.87 -22.03 -18.08
N ASN A 39 8.12 -20.78 -17.68
CA ASN A 39 7.09 -19.82 -17.27
C ASN A 39 6.20 -20.31 -16.11
N ARG A 40 6.72 -21.28 -15.33
CA ARG A 40 5.99 -21.91 -14.23
C ARG A 40 6.17 -21.11 -12.94
N VAL A 41 5.05 -20.84 -12.26
CA VAL A 41 5.06 -20.27 -10.91
C VAL A 41 5.59 -21.30 -9.92
N LEU A 42 6.65 -20.96 -9.20
CA LEU A 42 7.32 -21.81 -8.22
C LEU A 42 6.89 -21.49 -6.79
N ALA A 43 6.69 -20.22 -6.48
CA ALA A 43 6.28 -19.76 -5.16
C ALA A 43 5.46 -18.46 -5.29
N VAL A 44 4.63 -18.17 -4.29
CA VAL A 44 3.79 -16.95 -4.20
C VAL A 44 3.84 -16.43 -2.78
N GLY A 45 3.77 -15.11 -2.62
CA GLY A 45 3.70 -14.47 -1.31
C GLY A 45 4.99 -14.57 -0.52
N GLU A 46 4.91 -14.90 0.77
CA GLU A 46 6.05 -14.93 1.68
C GLU A 46 7.15 -15.91 1.24
N GLU A 47 6.78 -17.04 0.64
CA GLU A 47 7.78 -18.00 0.12
C GLU A 47 8.56 -17.41 -1.05
N ALA A 48 7.89 -16.70 -1.96
CA ALA A 48 8.55 -16.00 -3.07
C ALA A 48 9.41 -14.83 -2.56
N ARG A 49 8.97 -14.10 -1.53
CA ARG A 49 9.72 -13.00 -0.92
C ARG A 49 11.08 -13.45 -0.37
N LYS A 50 11.14 -14.63 0.25
CA LYS A 50 12.41 -15.22 0.73
C LYS A 50 13.43 -15.47 -0.39
N MET A 51 12.96 -15.59 -1.62
CA MET A 51 13.76 -15.84 -2.81
C MET A 51 14.29 -14.57 -3.48
N VAL A 52 13.75 -13.40 -3.17
CA VAL A 52 14.18 -12.11 -3.75
C VAL A 52 15.68 -11.89 -3.50
N GLY A 53 16.43 -11.61 -4.56
CA GLY A 53 17.88 -11.39 -4.52
C GLY A 53 18.73 -12.63 -4.21
N ARG A 54 18.11 -13.84 -4.16
CA ARG A 54 18.79 -15.10 -3.79
C ARG A 54 18.57 -16.23 -4.79
N THR A 55 17.99 -15.94 -5.95
CA THR A 55 17.65 -16.95 -6.96
C THR A 55 18.80 -17.19 -7.93
N PRO A 56 18.98 -18.43 -8.42
CA PRO A 56 19.83 -18.70 -9.57
C PRO A 56 19.25 -18.05 -10.84
N GLY A 57 20.06 -17.88 -11.87
CA GLY A 57 19.72 -17.07 -13.06
C GLY A 57 18.48 -17.48 -13.86
N ASN A 58 18.02 -18.72 -13.70
CA ASN A 58 16.79 -19.22 -14.33
C ASN A 58 15.51 -18.96 -13.52
N ILE A 59 15.61 -18.53 -12.26
CA ILE A 59 14.47 -18.17 -11.40
C ILE A 59 14.46 -16.67 -11.18
N VAL A 60 13.31 -16.06 -11.33
CA VAL A 60 13.13 -14.62 -11.07
C VAL A 60 11.98 -14.42 -10.09
N ALA A 61 12.21 -13.55 -9.09
CA ALA A 61 11.16 -13.03 -8.24
C ALA A 61 10.57 -11.77 -8.89
N ILE A 62 9.27 -11.77 -9.16
CA ILE A 62 8.56 -10.69 -9.85
C ILE A 62 7.52 -10.09 -8.93
N ARG A 63 7.44 -8.75 -8.90
CA ARG A 63 6.32 -8.00 -8.32
C ARG A 63 5.35 -7.65 -9.45
N PRO A 64 4.14 -8.25 -9.51
CA PRO A 64 3.20 -8.04 -10.61
C PRO A 64 2.55 -6.68 -10.60
N LEU A 65 2.59 -5.98 -9.45
CA LEU A 65 2.08 -4.64 -9.25
C LEU A 65 3.24 -3.67 -9.04
N LYS A 66 3.17 -2.52 -9.67
CA LYS A 66 4.15 -1.45 -9.53
C LYS A 66 3.44 -0.10 -9.55
N ASP A 67 3.81 0.76 -8.60
CA ASP A 67 3.24 2.11 -8.52
C ASP A 67 1.69 2.10 -8.55
N GLY A 68 1.07 1.13 -7.84
CA GLY A 68 -0.38 0.97 -7.73
C GLY A 68 -1.09 0.35 -8.93
N VAL A 69 -0.37 -0.04 -9.99
CA VAL A 69 -0.96 -0.58 -11.23
C VAL A 69 -0.40 -1.96 -11.58
N ILE A 70 -1.16 -2.70 -12.39
CA ILE A 70 -0.73 -4.00 -12.93
C ILE A 70 0.42 -3.77 -13.91
N ALA A 71 1.61 -4.24 -13.57
CA ALA A 71 2.78 -4.26 -14.44
C ALA A 71 2.82 -5.51 -15.33
N ASP A 72 2.27 -6.63 -14.82
CA ASP A 72 2.18 -7.89 -15.54
C ASP A 72 0.82 -8.55 -15.25
N PHE A 73 -0.02 -8.64 -16.28
CA PHE A 73 -1.39 -9.14 -16.17
C PHE A 73 -1.43 -10.64 -15.83
N ASP A 74 -0.68 -11.47 -16.54
CA ASP A 74 -0.72 -12.92 -16.38
C ASP A 74 -0.17 -13.35 -15.01
N VAL A 75 0.86 -12.64 -14.55
CA VAL A 75 1.43 -12.86 -13.21
C VAL A 75 0.45 -12.40 -12.12
N THR A 76 -0.25 -11.27 -12.31
CA THR A 76 -1.29 -10.79 -11.38
C THR A 76 -2.47 -11.77 -11.31
N GLU A 77 -2.96 -12.26 -12.45
CA GLU A 77 -4.02 -13.28 -12.52
C GLU A 77 -3.60 -14.54 -11.76
N SER A 78 -2.38 -15.01 -11.99
CA SER A 78 -1.84 -16.21 -11.34
C SER A 78 -1.75 -16.04 -9.82
N MET A 79 -1.33 -14.86 -9.35
CA MET A 79 -1.26 -14.51 -7.93
C MET A 79 -2.64 -14.49 -7.30
N LEU A 80 -3.59 -13.77 -7.88
CA LEU A 80 -4.98 -13.69 -7.38
C LEU A 80 -5.63 -15.08 -7.35
N LYS A 81 -5.45 -15.87 -8.40
CA LYS A 81 -5.97 -17.23 -8.48
C LYS A 81 -5.40 -18.13 -7.37
N HIS A 82 -4.10 -18.02 -7.10
CA HIS A 82 -3.45 -18.74 -6.00
C HIS A 82 -4.08 -18.37 -4.65
N PHE A 83 -4.18 -17.08 -4.34
CA PHE A 83 -4.72 -16.61 -3.08
C PHE A 83 -6.21 -16.96 -2.91
N ILE A 84 -7.05 -16.73 -3.94
CA ILE A 84 -8.48 -17.05 -3.88
C ILE A 84 -8.71 -18.56 -3.72
N ASN A 85 -7.89 -19.40 -4.35
CA ASN A 85 -7.99 -20.85 -4.17
C ASN A 85 -7.59 -21.30 -2.75
N LYS A 86 -6.57 -20.66 -2.15
CA LYS A 86 -6.12 -20.94 -0.77
C LYS A 86 -7.21 -20.67 0.26
N LEU A 87 -8.13 -19.74 -0.01
CA LEU A 87 -9.18 -19.33 0.94
C LEU A 87 -10.36 -20.31 1.05
N ASN A 88 -10.55 -21.22 0.09
CA ASN A 88 -11.72 -22.12 0.03
C ASN A 88 -13.07 -21.41 0.16
N VAL A 89 -13.22 -20.21 -0.43
CA VAL A 89 -14.42 -19.38 -0.35
C VAL A 89 -15.47 -19.71 -1.41
N LYS A 90 -15.13 -20.55 -2.38
CA LYS A 90 -16.02 -20.98 -3.46
C LYS A 90 -17.09 -21.92 -2.88
N GLY A 91 -18.36 -21.66 -3.13
CA GLY A 91 -19.43 -22.60 -2.86
C GLY A 91 -19.57 -23.63 -3.99
N PHE A 92 -20.19 -24.77 -3.71
CA PHE A 92 -20.41 -25.83 -4.71
C PHE A 92 -21.19 -25.34 -5.94
N LEU A 93 -22.11 -24.38 -5.76
CA LEU A 93 -22.99 -23.81 -6.81
C LEU A 93 -22.84 -22.30 -7.00
N SER A 94 -21.92 -21.63 -6.31
CA SER A 94 -21.81 -20.17 -6.36
C SER A 94 -20.35 -19.70 -6.30
N LYS A 95 -20.10 -18.59 -6.99
CA LYS A 95 -18.81 -17.88 -6.94
C LYS A 95 -18.97 -16.63 -6.05
N PRO A 96 -17.89 -16.16 -5.38
CA PRO A 96 -17.92 -14.95 -4.54
C PRO A 96 -18.12 -13.67 -5.36
N ARG A 97 -18.77 -12.67 -4.75
CA ARG A 97 -18.59 -11.27 -5.16
C ARG A 97 -17.25 -10.80 -4.63
N ILE A 98 -16.55 -9.97 -5.40
CA ILE A 98 -15.22 -9.47 -5.04
C ILE A 98 -15.25 -7.94 -5.08
N LEU A 99 -14.85 -7.29 -3.99
CA LEU A 99 -14.57 -5.86 -3.92
C LEU A 99 -13.06 -5.68 -3.92
N ILE A 100 -12.52 -4.90 -4.86
CA ILE A 100 -11.09 -4.62 -4.97
C ILE A 100 -10.86 -3.12 -4.87
N CYS A 101 -9.88 -2.72 -4.07
CA CYS A 101 -9.45 -1.33 -3.99
C CYS A 101 -8.42 -1.00 -5.06
N CYS A 102 -8.45 0.22 -5.53
CA CYS A 102 -7.53 0.76 -6.50
C CYS A 102 -7.24 2.25 -6.22
N PRO A 103 -6.06 2.75 -6.64
CA PRO A 103 -5.72 4.17 -6.53
C PRO A 103 -6.72 5.07 -7.28
N THR A 104 -6.87 6.32 -6.82
CA THR A 104 -7.85 7.27 -7.40
C THR A 104 -7.58 7.64 -8.86
N ASN A 105 -6.32 7.59 -9.30
CA ASN A 105 -5.92 7.98 -10.67
C ASN A 105 -5.78 6.81 -11.66
N ILE A 106 -6.41 5.67 -11.35
CA ILE A 106 -6.35 4.50 -12.22
C ILE A 106 -7.12 4.72 -13.53
N THR A 107 -6.50 4.37 -14.65
CA THR A 107 -7.12 4.49 -15.97
C THR A 107 -8.21 3.43 -16.20
N SER A 108 -9.12 3.69 -17.14
CA SER A 108 -10.17 2.72 -17.51
C SER A 108 -9.60 1.40 -18.05
N VAL A 109 -8.42 1.42 -18.66
CA VAL A 109 -7.72 0.22 -19.15
C VAL A 109 -7.20 -0.60 -17.97
N GLU A 110 -6.59 0.05 -16.98
CA GLU A 110 -6.11 -0.60 -15.75
C GLU A 110 -7.26 -1.16 -14.91
N GLN A 111 -8.38 -0.41 -14.78
CA GLN A 111 -9.60 -0.91 -14.12
C GLN A 111 -10.12 -2.17 -14.79
N LYS A 112 -10.16 -2.19 -16.13
CA LYS A 112 -10.59 -3.36 -16.90
C LYS A 112 -9.65 -4.55 -16.64
N ALA A 113 -8.33 -4.32 -16.63
CA ALA A 113 -7.33 -5.36 -16.35
C ALA A 113 -7.52 -5.99 -14.96
N ILE A 114 -7.75 -5.18 -13.93
CA ILE A 114 -8.03 -5.67 -12.56
C ILE A 114 -9.32 -6.51 -12.55
N LYS A 115 -10.41 -6.01 -13.15
CA LYS A 115 -11.69 -6.73 -13.23
C LYS A 115 -11.52 -8.09 -13.92
N GLU A 116 -10.87 -8.13 -15.09
CA GLU A 116 -10.63 -9.36 -15.84
C GLU A 116 -9.78 -10.38 -15.06
N ALA A 117 -8.69 -9.91 -14.41
CA ALA A 117 -7.84 -10.79 -13.59
C ALA A 117 -8.65 -11.43 -12.45
N ALA A 118 -9.50 -10.65 -11.75
CA ALA A 118 -10.33 -11.14 -10.67
C ALA A 118 -11.45 -12.10 -11.15
N GLU A 119 -12.09 -11.83 -12.28
CA GLU A 119 -13.10 -12.72 -12.88
C GLU A 119 -12.50 -14.06 -13.27
N LYS A 120 -11.37 -14.07 -13.95
CA LYS A 120 -10.63 -15.29 -14.33
C LYS A 120 -10.13 -16.08 -13.12
N SER A 121 -9.85 -15.39 -12.01
CA SER A 121 -9.46 -16.02 -10.74
C SER A 121 -10.65 -16.65 -9.99
N GLY A 122 -11.88 -16.44 -10.45
CA GLY A 122 -13.07 -17.14 -9.93
C GLY A 122 -14.11 -16.24 -9.29
N GLY A 123 -14.04 -14.92 -9.42
CA GLY A 123 -15.08 -13.98 -9.00
C GLY A 123 -16.35 -14.11 -9.86
N LYS A 124 -17.52 -13.83 -9.26
CA LYS A 124 -18.82 -13.77 -9.96
C LYS A 124 -19.12 -12.35 -10.45
N LYS A 125 -18.89 -11.37 -9.61
CA LYS A 125 -19.09 -9.97 -9.87
C LYS A 125 -17.99 -9.19 -9.15
N ILE A 126 -17.33 -8.32 -9.88
CA ILE A 126 -16.22 -7.53 -9.38
C ILE A 126 -16.67 -6.09 -9.24
N TYR A 127 -16.41 -5.52 -8.08
CA TYR A 127 -16.59 -4.11 -7.75
C TYR A 127 -15.23 -3.49 -7.53
N LEU A 128 -15.05 -2.29 -8.02
CA LEU A 128 -13.86 -1.48 -7.74
C LEU A 128 -14.26 -0.29 -6.89
N GLU A 129 -13.40 0.04 -5.92
CA GLU A 129 -13.54 1.23 -5.08
C GLU A 129 -12.20 1.92 -4.92
N GLU A 130 -12.24 3.20 -4.66
CA GLU A 130 -11.04 4.03 -4.48
C GLU A 130 -10.42 3.81 -3.10
N GLU A 131 -9.11 3.52 -3.08
CA GLU A 131 -8.35 3.21 -1.86
C GLU A 131 -8.58 4.21 -0.72
N PRO A 132 -8.46 5.53 -0.88
CA PRO A 132 -8.58 6.46 0.24
C PRO A 132 -9.98 6.49 0.85
N LYS A 133 -11.04 6.24 0.06
CA LYS A 133 -12.41 6.11 0.56
C LYS A 133 -12.54 4.88 1.45
N VAL A 134 -12.01 3.76 0.99
CA VAL A 134 -12.05 2.49 1.72
C VAL A 134 -11.17 2.54 2.95
N ALA A 135 -9.97 3.14 2.85
CA ALA A 135 -9.06 3.35 3.96
C ALA A 135 -9.70 4.20 5.07
N ALA A 136 -10.38 5.29 4.71
CA ALA A 136 -11.10 6.15 5.66
C ALA A 136 -12.19 5.36 6.42
N ILE A 137 -12.99 4.55 5.72
CA ILE A 137 -14.01 3.68 6.34
C ILE A 137 -13.35 2.67 7.29
N GLY A 138 -12.26 2.04 6.86
CA GLY A 138 -11.53 1.07 7.67
C GLY A 138 -10.84 1.67 8.88
N ALA A 139 -10.44 2.94 8.80
CA ALA A 139 -9.92 3.72 9.93
C ALA A 139 -11.03 4.21 10.91
N GLY A 140 -12.29 3.87 10.64
CA GLY A 140 -13.43 4.24 11.50
C GLY A 140 -13.92 5.68 11.31
N MET A 141 -13.57 6.36 10.21
CA MET A 141 -14.05 7.71 9.92
C MET A 141 -15.52 7.65 9.47
N ASP A 142 -16.36 8.53 10.02
CA ASP A 142 -17.73 8.72 9.55
C ASP A 142 -17.76 9.68 8.36
N ILE A 143 -17.49 9.15 7.17
CA ILE A 143 -17.44 9.93 5.93
C ILE A 143 -18.82 10.25 5.35
N PHE A 144 -19.90 9.69 5.90
CA PHE A 144 -21.25 9.87 5.35
C PHE A 144 -21.93 11.15 5.83
N GLN A 145 -21.39 11.81 6.85
CA GLN A 145 -21.85 13.11 7.34
C GLN A 145 -21.44 14.24 6.39
N PRO A 146 -22.16 15.38 6.40
CA PRO A 146 -21.78 16.58 5.65
C PRO A 146 -20.66 17.33 6.35
N SER A 147 -19.50 16.71 6.46
CA SER A 147 -18.31 17.24 7.13
C SER A 147 -17.03 16.79 6.44
N GLY A 148 -15.98 17.62 6.51
CA GLY A 148 -14.68 17.35 5.92
C GLY A 148 -13.92 16.25 6.69
N ASN A 149 -13.52 15.20 5.99
CA ASN A 149 -12.67 14.13 6.51
C ASN A 149 -11.47 13.96 5.58
N MET A 150 -10.25 14.10 6.09
CA MET A 150 -9.04 13.95 5.28
C MET A 150 -8.28 12.69 5.68
N VAL A 151 -7.94 11.90 4.67
CA VAL A 151 -7.11 10.70 4.80
C VAL A 151 -5.87 10.82 3.92
N VAL A 152 -4.75 10.32 4.41
CA VAL A 152 -3.50 10.13 3.65
C VAL A 152 -3.13 8.68 3.78
N ASP A 153 -3.31 7.92 2.71
CA ASP A 153 -2.97 6.50 2.64
C ASP A 153 -1.61 6.32 1.97
N ILE A 154 -0.60 5.96 2.75
CA ILE A 154 0.77 5.78 2.26
C ILE A 154 1.05 4.29 2.13
N GLY A 155 0.91 3.78 0.93
CA GLY A 155 1.14 2.37 0.60
C GLY A 155 2.60 2.02 0.29
N GLY A 156 2.80 0.93 -0.44
CA GLY A 156 4.11 0.55 -0.98
C GLY A 156 4.47 1.31 -2.25
N GLY A 157 3.53 1.43 -3.19
CA GLY A 157 3.74 2.04 -4.51
C GLY A 157 3.19 3.44 -4.66
N THR A 158 2.07 3.75 -4.01
CA THR A 158 1.35 5.02 -4.11
C THR A 158 1.08 5.64 -2.75
N THR A 159 0.92 6.96 -2.74
CA THR A 159 0.29 7.70 -1.66
C THR A 159 -0.97 8.34 -2.21
N ASP A 160 -2.10 7.94 -1.65
CA ASP A 160 -3.43 8.41 -2.02
C ASP A 160 -3.98 9.34 -0.94
N ILE A 161 -4.28 10.57 -1.32
CA ILE A 161 -4.71 11.63 -0.42
C ILE A 161 -6.11 12.06 -0.85
N ALA A 162 -7.05 12.10 0.07
CA ALA A 162 -8.40 12.52 -0.24
C ALA A 162 -9.08 13.28 0.91
N VAL A 163 -9.94 14.21 0.54
CA VAL A 163 -10.96 14.80 1.41
C VAL A 163 -12.30 14.24 1.01
N LEU A 164 -13.01 13.66 1.98
CA LEU A 164 -14.30 12.99 1.80
C LEU A 164 -15.39 13.72 2.59
N SER A 165 -16.58 13.73 2.01
CA SER A 165 -17.79 14.23 2.65
C SER A 165 -19.02 13.59 2.00
N MET A 166 -20.08 13.33 2.77
CA MET A 166 -21.34 12.74 2.30
C MET A 166 -21.17 11.39 1.58
N GLY A 167 -20.14 10.65 1.95
CA GLY A 167 -19.84 9.31 1.42
C GLY A 167 -19.10 9.29 0.09
N ASP A 168 -18.56 10.44 -0.35
CA ASP A 168 -17.85 10.54 -1.63
C ASP A 168 -16.57 11.39 -1.52
N ILE A 169 -15.69 11.27 -2.51
CA ILE A 169 -14.45 12.05 -2.59
C ILE A 169 -14.77 13.44 -3.14
N VAL A 170 -14.40 14.49 -2.40
CA VAL A 170 -14.55 15.90 -2.80
C VAL A 170 -13.35 16.36 -3.59
N THR A 171 -12.15 16.06 -3.09
CA THR A 171 -10.88 16.35 -3.76
C THR A 171 -9.86 15.28 -3.40
N SER A 172 -8.99 14.94 -4.34
CA SER A 172 -7.97 13.92 -4.13
C SER A 172 -6.71 14.19 -4.93
N SER A 173 -5.67 13.46 -4.57
CA SER A 173 -4.42 13.32 -5.32
C SER A 173 -3.84 11.94 -5.08
N SER A 174 -3.34 11.29 -6.13
CA SER A 174 -2.57 10.05 -6.03
C SER A 174 -1.20 10.30 -6.63
N ILE A 175 -0.16 9.96 -5.88
CA ILE A 175 1.23 10.14 -6.30
C ILE A 175 2.01 8.84 -6.17
N LYS A 176 2.97 8.63 -7.07
CA LYS A 176 3.87 7.46 -7.10
C LYS A 176 5.09 7.68 -6.20
N MET A 177 4.85 8.11 -4.97
CA MET A 177 5.83 8.33 -3.92
C MET A 177 5.34 7.65 -2.65
N ALA A 178 5.98 6.54 -2.26
CA ALA A 178 5.58 5.69 -1.13
C ALA A 178 6.74 4.78 -0.69
N GLY A 179 6.45 3.71 0.04
CA GLY A 179 7.43 2.83 0.68
C GLY A 179 8.54 2.33 -0.22
N ASP A 180 8.23 1.90 -1.45
CA ASP A 180 9.23 1.39 -2.41
C ASP A 180 10.21 2.48 -2.87
N LYS A 181 9.76 3.74 -2.96
CA LYS A 181 10.64 4.87 -3.27
C LYS A 181 11.57 5.18 -2.11
N PHE A 182 11.08 5.07 -0.87
CA PHE A 182 11.92 5.23 0.32
C PHE A 182 13.00 4.16 0.37
N ASP A 183 12.66 2.90 0.13
CA ASP A 183 13.63 1.80 0.08
C ASP A 183 14.69 2.02 -0.99
N ASN A 184 14.29 2.43 -2.19
CA ASN A 184 15.19 2.72 -3.28
C ASN A 184 16.14 3.89 -2.94
N GLU A 185 15.65 4.94 -2.27
CA GLU A 185 16.51 6.07 -1.92
C GLU A 185 17.50 5.71 -0.82
N ILE A 186 17.09 4.91 0.17
CA ILE A 186 18.01 4.36 1.18
C ILE A 186 19.13 3.54 0.51
N LEU A 187 18.75 2.65 -0.42
CA LEU A 187 19.70 1.83 -1.18
C LEU A 187 20.70 2.71 -1.96
N ASN A 188 20.20 3.74 -2.64
CA ASN A 188 21.02 4.69 -3.38
C ASN A 188 21.93 5.51 -2.47
N TYR A 189 21.43 5.94 -1.31
CA TYR A 189 22.23 6.68 -0.32
C TYR A 189 23.41 5.84 0.19
N ILE A 190 23.15 4.60 0.59
CA ILE A 190 24.19 3.66 1.04
C ILE A 190 25.23 3.41 -0.05
N LYS A 191 24.78 3.22 -1.29
CA LYS A 191 25.65 3.06 -2.45
C LYS A 191 26.55 4.28 -2.68
N ARG A 192 25.98 5.49 -2.63
CA ARG A 192 26.72 6.74 -2.88
C ARG A 192 27.73 7.03 -1.77
N LYS A 193 27.29 6.96 -0.52
CA LYS A 193 28.08 7.35 0.65
C LYS A 193 29.11 6.32 1.05
N TYR A 194 28.71 5.07 1.14
CA TYR A 194 29.55 4.00 1.67
C TYR A 194 30.20 3.12 0.61
N LYS A 195 29.87 3.32 -0.67
CA LYS A 195 30.30 2.44 -1.77
C LYS A 195 29.96 0.97 -1.49
N LEU A 196 28.82 0.73 -0.85
CA LEU A 196 28.33 -0.59 -0.47
C LEU A 196 27.05 -0.92 -1.25
N LEU A 197 27.01 -2.10 -1.86
CA LEU A 197 25.82 -2.64 -2.51
C LEU A 197 25.07 -3.48 -1.50
N ILE A 198 23.81 -3.10 -1.26
CA ILE A 198 22.86 -3.85 -0.42
C ILE A 198 21.66 -4.30 -1.24
N GLY A 199 20.91 -5.29 -0.76
CA GLY A 199 19.68 -5.74 -1.38
C GLY A 199 18.45 -4.93 -0.93
N GLU A 200 17.35 -5.04 -1.67
CA GLU A 200 16.07 -4.40 -1.36
C GLU A 200 15.57 -4.72 0.06
N ARG A 201 15.71 -5.98 0.48
CA ARG A 201 15.32 -6.39 1.83
C ARG A 201 16.11 -5.67 2.92
N THR A 202 17.42 -5.52 2.75
CA THR A 202 18.26 -4.80 3.70
C THR A 202 17.86 -3.32 3.76
N SER A 203 17.51 -2.72 2.64
CA SER A 203 17.03 -1.34 2.57
C SER A 203 15.69 -1.17 3.30
N GLU A 204 14.74 -2.10 3.11
CA GLU A 204 13.48 -2.14 3.84
C GLU A 204 13.69 -2.32 5.35
N ASP A 205 14.62 -3.20 5.75
CA ASP A 205 14.97 -3.41 7.16
C ASP A 205 15.53 -2.13 7.80
N ILE A 206 16.38 -1.37 7.11
CA ILE A 206 16.89 -0.06 7.55
C ILE A 206 15.72 0.91 7.76
N LYS A 207 14.82 1.01 6.77
CA LYS A 207 13.62 1.88 6.86
C LYS A 207 12.80 1.56 8.10
N ILE A 208 12.48 0.30 8.32
CA ILE A 208 11.62 -0.13 9.42
C ILE A 208 12.29 0.09 10.78
N GLN A 209 13.59 -0.23 10.90
CA GLN A 209 14.26 -0.27 12.19
C GLN A 209 14.76 1.07 12.67
N ILE A 210 15.30 1.92 11.78
CA ILE A 210 15.98 3.16 12.21
C ILE A 210 15.53 4.42 11.48
N ALA A 211 14.80 4.33 10.36
CA ALA A 211 14.43 5.54 9.63
C ALA A 211 13.56 6.49 10.45
N THR A 212 13.78 7.76 10.24
CA THR A 212 12.92 8.84 10.69
C THR A 212 12.83 9.91 9.60
N VAL A 213 11.77 10.71 9.62
CA VAL A 213 11.58 11.84 8.70
C VAL A 213 11.33 13.15 9.44
N PHE A 214 11.36 13.12 10.77
CA PHE A 214 11.26 14.31 11.60
C PHE A 214 12.61 14.56 12.31
N PRO A 215 13.29 15.68 12.03
CA PRO A 215 14.66 15.93 12.50
C PRO A 215 14.81 15.79 14.03
N GLY A 216 15.82 15.04 14.44
CA GLY A 216 16.18 14.86 15.85
C GLY A 216 15.22 13.98 16.68
N SER A 217 14.15 13.43 16.08
CA SER A 217 13.14 12.63 16.78
C SER A 217 13.57 11.18 17.06
N ARG A 218 14.60 10.69 16.38
CA ARG A 218 15.12 9.33 16.54
C ARG A 218 16.65 9.30 16.43
N LYS A 219 17.30 8.54 17.32
CA LYS A 219 18.76 8.39 17.38
C LYS A 219 19.12 6.92 17.57
N GLU A 220 18.92 6.13 16.54
CA GLU A 220 19.23 4.71 16.51
C GLU A 220 20.26 4.40 15.45
N GLU A 221 20.88 3.24 15.56
CA GLU A 221 21.87 2.73 14.61
C GLU A 221 21.66 1.26 14.31
N ILE A 222 22.10 0.83 13.14
CA ILE A 222 22.03 -0.55 12.68
C ILE A 222 23.30 -0.96 11.93
N ASP A 223 23.79 -2.15 12.21
CA ASP A 223 24.84 -2.78 11.43
C ASP A 223 24.26 -3.50 10.22
N ILE A 224 24.67 -3.13 9.03
CA ILE A 224 24.25 -3.74 7.78
C ILE A 224 25.42 -4.37 7.03
N ARG A 225 25.13 -5.39 6.24
CA ARG A 225 26.10 -6.12 5.45
C ARG A 225 25.79 -6.00 3.96
N GLY A 226 26.84 -5.84 3.18
CA GLY A 226 26.71 -5.77 1.73
C GLY A 226 28.04 -6.11 1.04
N ARG A 227 28.08 -5.89 -0.27
CA ARG A 227 29.29 -6.06 -1.07
C ARG A 227 29.94 -4.70 -1.32
N ASP A 228 31.17 -4.57 -0.88
CA ASP A 228 31.99 -3.39 -1.14
C ASP A 228 32.24 -3.23 -2.66
N MET A 229 32.00 -2.04 -3.19
CA MET A 229 32.12 -1.78 -4.63
C MET A 229 33.56 -1.68 -5.11
N VAL A 230 34.52 -1.41 -4.20
CA VAL A 230 35.95 -1.23 -4.54
C VAL A 230 36.66 -2.58 -4.48
N SER A 231 36.54 -3.29 -3.37
CA SER A 231 37.20 -4.58 -3.16
C SER A 231 36.43 -5.79 -3.71
N GLY A 232 35.12 -5.65 -3.92
CA GLY A 232 34.23 -6.75 -4.29
C GLY A 232 33.90 -7.71 -3.14
N LEU A 233 34.46 -7.48 -1.94
CA LEU A 233 34.34 -8.37 -0.78
C LEU A 233 33.13 -8.00 0.11
N PRO A 234 32.62 -8.94 0.92
CA PRO A 234 31.63 -8.63 1.96
C PRO A 234 32.19 -7.61 2.96
N ARG A 235 31.36 -6.64 3.34
CA ARG A 235 31.71 -5.61 4.32
C ARG A 235 30.51 -5.27 5.19
N THR A 236 30.76 -4.97 6.46
CA THR A 236 29.78 -4.46 7.42
C THR A 236 30.01 -2.97 7.65
N ILE A 237 28.94 -2.20 7.73
CA ILE A 237 28.95 -0.79 8.13
C ILE A 237 27.85 -0.53 9.14
N THR A 238 28.01 0.50 9.97
CA THR A 238 26.97 1.02 10.86
C THR A 238 26.31 2.23 10.20
N VAL A 239 24.99 2.29 10.23
CA VAL A 239 24.17 3.36 9.67
C VAL A 239 23.32 3.97 10.78
N HIS A 240 23.13 5.29 10.78
CA HIS A 240 22.45 6.04 11.82
C HIS A 240 21.14 6.67 11.32
N SER A 241 20.20 6.91 12.24
CA SER A 241 18.87 7.50 11.94
C SER A 241 18.97 8.85 11.21
N GLU A 242 19.90 9.72 11.63
CA GLU A 242 20.09 11.05 11.04
C GLU A 242 20.49 10.99 9.56
N GLU A 243 21.26 9.96 9.18
CA GLU A 243 21.65 9.74 7.79
C GLU A 243 20.47 9.34 6.91
N ILE A 244 19.56 8.53 7.46
CA ILE A 244 18.35 8.10 6.75
C ILE A 244 17.33 9.25 6.67
N GLU A 245 17.23 10.09 7.70
CA GLU A 245 16.43 11.33 7.66
C GLU A 245 16.90 12.22 6.50
N GLU A 246 18.20 12.45 6.39
CA GLU A 246 18.77 13.22 5.28
C GLU A 246 18.45 12.60 3.91
N ALA A 247 18.59 11.27 3.80
CA ALA A 247 18.32 10.54 2.57
C ALA A 247 16.86 10.63 2.10
N LEU A 248 15.89 10.65 3.03
CA LEU A 248 14.45 10.62 2.72
C LEU A 248 13.79 12.00 2.62
N ARG A 249 14.48 13.07 2.94
CA ARG A 249 13.93 14.44 3.06
C ARG A 249 13.21 14.88 1.78
N GLU A 250 13.81 14.67 0.62
CA GLU A 250 13.21 15.07 -0.65
C GLU A 250 11.96 14.26 -0.97
N GLN A 251 12.00 12.94 -0.75
CA GLN A 251 10.89 12.05 -1.04
C GLN A 251 9.67 12.36 -0.18
N VAL A 252 9.87 12.59 1.10
CA VAL A 252 8.77 12.93 2.01
C VAL A 252 8.22 14.32 1.72
N SER A 253 9.05 15.27 1.30
CA SER A 253 8.64 16.60 0.85
C SER A 253 7.59 16.53 -0.28
N VAL A 254 7.70 15.55 -1.19
CA VAL A 254 6.71 15.35 -2.26
C VAL A 254 5.33 14.98 -1.69
N ILE A 255 5.28 14.14 -0.66
CA ILE A 255 4.03 13.79 0.03
C ILE A 255 3.43 15.01 0.72
N VAL A 256 4.26 15.79 1.43
CA VAL A 256 3.82 17.03 2.09
C VAL A 256 3.20 18.01 1.09
N GLN A 257 3.86 18.22 -0.05
CA GLN A 257 3.34 19.12 -1.10
C GLN A 257 2.02 18.61 -1.70
N ALA A 258 1.89 17.32 -1.91
CA ALA A 258 0.65 16.72 -2.40
C ALA A 258 -0.50 16.92 -1.40
N ALA A 259 -0.24 16.73 -0.10
CA ALA A 259 -1.23 16.95 0.96
C ALA A 259 -1.65 18.43 1.05
N LYS A 260 -0.70 19.37 0.99
CA LYS A 260 -0.99 20.81 0.90
C LYS A 260 -1.87 21.13 -0.30
N SER A 261 -1.53 20.62 -1.48
CA SER A 261 -2.30 20.86 -2.71
C SER A 261 -3.73 20.33 -2.62
N VAL A 262 -3.98 19.21 -1.94
CA VAL A 262 -5.34 18.71 -1.70
C VAL A 262 -6.12 19.67 -0.78
N LEU A 263 -5.51 20.14 0.32
CA LEU A 263 -6.15 21.11 1.22
C LEU A 263 -6.45 22.46 0.52
N GLU A 264 -5.53 22.96 -0.31
CA GLU A 264 -5.71 24.21 -1.07
C GLU A 264 -6.91 24.15 -2.03
N ARG A 265 -7.23 22.97 -2.55
CA ARG A 265 -8.38 22.73 -3.46
C ARG A 265 -9.66 22.34 -2.71
N THR A 266 -9.58 22.14 -1.40
CA THR A 266 -10.72 21.76 -0.57
C THR A 266 -11.63 22.96 -0.32
N PRO A 267 -12.97 22.81 -0.43
CA PRO A 267 -13.90 23.88 -0.06
C PRO A 267 -13.67 24.39 1.35
N PRO A 268 -13.82 25.73 1.60
CA PRO A 268 -13.47 26.35 2.89
C PRO A 268 -14.14 25.71 4.10
N GLU A 269 -15.42 25.34 4.01
CA GLU A 269 -16.18 24.73 5.11
C GLU A 269 -15.60 23.35 5.48
N LEU A 270 -15.23 22.55 4.48
CA LEU A 270 -14.62 21.23 4.72
C LEU A 270 -13.18 21.36 5.24
N SER A 271 -12.45 22.40 4.80
CA SER A 271 -11.12 22.69 5.33
C SER A 271 -11.19 23.11 6.80
N ALA A 272 -12.22 23.88 7.19
CA ALA A 272 -12.47 24.25 8.58
C ALA A 272 -12.72 23.02 9.46
N ASP A 273 -13.50 22.06 8.99
CA ASP A 273 -13.74 20.79 9.71
C ASP A 273 -12.44 20.02 9.96
N ILE A 274 -11.50 20.03 8.98
CA ILE A 274 -10.22 19.32 9.08
C ILE A 274 -9.31 19.94 10.15
N ILE A 275 -9.42 21.24 10.44
CA ILE A 275 -8.68 21.89 11.53
C ILE A 275 -8.99 21.21 12.87
N ASP A 276 -10.26 20.89 13.10
CA ASP A 276 -10.71 20.28 14.35
C ASP A 276 -10.57 18.75 14.35
N ARG A 277 -10.89 18.11 13.24
CA ARG A 277 -10.87 16.64 13.09
C ARG A 277 -9.49 16.07 12.85
N GLY A 278 -8.63 16.85 12.20
CA GLY A 278 -7.30 16.42 11.79
C GLY A 278 -7.30 15.54 10.52
N VAL A 279 -6.12 15.02 10.23
CA VAL A 279 -5.84 14.11 9.12
C VAL A 279 -5.56 12.73 9.68
N ILE A 280 -6.11 11.70 9.08
CA ILE A 280 -5.82 10.30 9.44
C ILE A 280 -4.82 9.72 8.45
N LEU A 281 -3.74 9.13 9.00
CA LEU A 281 -2.76 8.38 8.21
C LEU A 281 -3.08 6.89 8.21
N THR A 282 -3.07 6.30 7.03
CA THR A 282 -3.27 4.87 6.79
C THR A 282 -2.16 4.31 5.90
N GLY A 283 -2.17 3.00 5.69
CA GLY A 283 -1.13 2.31 4.92
C GLY A 283 0.16 2.05 5.72
N GLY A 284 1.03 1.22 5.16
CA GLY A 284 2.29 0.85 5.82
C GLY A 284 3.27 2.01 6.01
N GLY A 285 3.23 3.00 5.12
CA GLY A 285 4.05 4.21 5.21
C GLY A 285 3.65 5.14 6.35
N ALA A 286 2.44 5.03 6.89
CA ALA A 286 2.03 5.74 8.10
C ALA A 286 2.86 5.37 9.34
N LEU A 287 3.52 4.20 9.31
CA LEU A 287 4.42 3.73 10.36
C LEU A 287 5.84 4.30 10.26
N LEU A 288 6.16 5.03 9.21
CA LEU A 288 7.46 5.70 9.08
C LEU A 288 7.60 6.74 10.19
N HIS A 289 8.60 6.55 11.04
CA HIS A 289 8.77 7.34 12.26
C HIS A 289 8.82 8.85 11.96
N GLY A 290 7.97 9.61 12.62
CA GLY A 290 7.93 11.06 12.51
C GLY A 290 7.15 11.62 11.33
N ILE A 291 6.53 10.78 10.48
CA ILE A 291 5.73 11.26 9.33
C ILE A 291 4.48 12.02 9.80
N ASP A 292 3.86 11.60 10.88
CA ASP A 292 2.73 12.26 11.53
C ASP A 292 3.14 13.64 12.08
N LEU A 293 4.28 13.72 12.75
CA LEU A 293 4.81 14.97 13.29
C LEU A 293 5.14 15.96 12.17
N LEU A 294 5.81 15.49 11.11
CA LEU A 294 6.16 16.31 9.97
C LEU A 294 4.93 16.86 9.25
N LEU A 295 3.95 16.00 8.97
CA LEU A 295 2.71 16.42 8.33
C LEU A 295 1.91 17.39 9.22
N ALA A 296 1.85 17.17 10.53
CA ALA A 296 1.17 18.08 11.46
C ALA A 296 1.85 19.45 11.48
N GLU A 297 3.18 19.50 11.48
CA GLU A 297 3.93 20.75 11.44
C GLU A 297 3.72 21.52 10.13
N GLU A 298 3.72 20.80 9.00
CA GLU A 298 3.65 21.40 7.67
C GLU A 298 2.23 21.77 7.25
N LEU A 299 1.21 21.00 7.65
CA LEU A 299 -0.21 21.24 7.32
C LEU A 299 -0.90 22.15 8.34
N LYS A 300 -0.31 22.36 9.53
CA LYS A 300 -0.87 23.12 10.65
C LYS A 300 -2.23 22.59 11.15
N VAL A 301 -2.43 21.26 11.06
CA VAL A 301 -3.60 20.56 11.57
C VAL A 301 -3.15 19.32 12.34
N PRO A 302 -3.95 18.78 13.26
CA PRO A 302 -3.64 17.50 13.91
C PRO A 302 -3.50 16.38 12.87
N VAL A 303 -2.54 15.51 13.07
CA VAL A 303 -2.32 14.31 12.24
C VAL A 303 -2.23 13.09 13.13
N LEU A 304 -3.05 12.08 12.87
CA LEU A 304 -3.17 10.88 13.68
C LEU A 304 -2.93 9.65 12.82
N VAL A 305 -2.15 8.72 13.32
CA VAL A 305 -1.99 7.40 12.69
C VAL A 305 -3.16 6.52 13.09
N ALA A 306 -3.81 5.85 12.15
CA ALA A 306 -4.87 4.88 12.43
C ALA A 306 -4.35 3.76 13.34
N GLU A 307 -5.24 3.13 14.12
CA GLU A 307 -4.89 2.08 15.09
C GLU A 307 -4.17 0.89 14.41
N ASN A 308 -4.67 0.45 13.24
CA ASN A 308 -4.07 -0.61 12.42
C ASN A 308 -3.89 -0.09 10.98
N PRO A 309 -2.91 0.79 10.73
CA PRO A 309 -2.85 1.54 9.47
C PRO A 309 -2.66 0.64 8.26
N MET A 310 -1.95 -0.47 8.38
CA MET A 310 -1.76 -1.44 7.29
C MET A 310 -3.01 -2.21 6.90
N ASP A 311 -3.98 -2.32 7.80
CA ASP A 311 -5.18 -3.14 7.63
C ASP A 311 -6.42 -2.31 7.23
N CYS A 312 -6.33 -0.99 7.26
CA CYS A 312 -7.47 -0.08 7.06
C CYS A 312 -8.21 -0.37 5.75
N VAL A 313 -7.50 -0.50 4.62
CA VAL A 313 -8.14 -0.81 3.33
C VAL A 313 -8.86 -2.15 3.37
N ALA A 314 -8.22 -3.20 3.87
CA ALA A 314 -8.82 -4.53 3.99
C ALA A 314 -10.04 -4.54 4.94
N ILE A 315 -9.95 -3.86 6.08
CA ILE A 315 -11.07 -3.69 7.03
C ILE A 315 -12.22 -2.93 6.35
N GLY A 316 -11.91 -1.83 5.66
CA GLY A 316 -12.88 -1.01 4.95
C GLY A 316 -13.63 -1.81 3.87
N THR A 317 -12.94 -2.68 3.11
CA THR A 317 -13.61 -3.58 2.15
C THR A 317 -14.62 -4.49 2.84
N GLY A 318 -14.28 -5.00 4.03
CA GLY A 318 -15.16 -5.83 4.83
C GLY A 318 -16.44 -5.07 5.25
N ILE A 319 -16.27 -3.86 5.79
CA ILE A 319 -17.39 -3.00 6.19
C ILE A 319 -18.31 -2.67 4.99
N MET A 320 -17.72 -2.36 3.84
CA MET A 320 -18.47 -2.09 2.62
C MET A 320 -19.23 -3.32 2.12
N LEU A 321 -18.63 -4.50 2.12
CA LEU A 321 -19.30 -5.76 1.75
C LEU A 321 -20.48 -6.08 2.66
N ASP A 322 -20.37 -5.81 3.96
CA ASP A 322 -21.45 -6.02 4.91
C ASP A 322 -22.64 -5.07 4.67
N ASN A 323 -22.38 -3.89 4.15
CA ASN A 323 -23.38 -2.87 3.85
C ASN A 323 -23.83 -2.82 2.38
N MET A 324 -23.17 -3.56 1.48
CA MET A 324 -23.42 -3.53 0.04
C MET A 324 -24.89 -3.83 -0.34
N ASP A 325 -25.55 -4.71 0.41
CA ASP A 325 -26.93 -5.08 0.16
C ASP A 325 -27.94 -4.04 0.73
N LYS A 326 -27.46 -3.09 1.55
CA LYS A 326 -28.26 -2.03 2.21
C LYS A 326 -28.12 -0.68 1.52
N LEU A 327 -27.02 -0.46 0.77
CA LEU A 327 -26.77 0.80 0.09
C LEU A 327 -27.41 0.85 -1.30
N PRO A 328 -27.86 2.03 -1.77
CA PRO A 328 -28.40 2.18 -3.12
C PRO A 328 -27.39 1.74 -4.18
N ARG A 329 -27.85 0.96 -5.18
CA ARG A 329 -26.99 0.35 -6.23
C ARG A 329 -26.13 1.33 -7.05
N HIS A 330 -26.50 2.62 -7.08
CA HIS A 330 -25.77 3.67 -7.79
C HIS A 330 -24.52 4.19 -7.04
N LYS A 331 -24.25 3.70 -5.83
CA LYS A 331 -23.04 4.05 -5.04
C LYS A 331 -21.89 3.07 -5.22
N PHE A 332 -22.10 2.01 -6.00
CA PHE A 332 -21.04 1.07 -6.38
C PHE A 332 -20.88 1.14 -7.89
N GLY A 333 -19.91 1.91 -8.36
CA GLY A 333 -19.60 2.12 -9.76
C GLY A 333 -19.05 0.90 -10.49
#